data_6f3c7704554f2558fd776e6c3250d166
#
_entry.id   6f3c7704554f2558fd776e6c3250d166
#
_cell.length_a   1.000
_cell.length_b   1.000
_cell.length_c   1.000
_cell.angle_alpha   90.00
_cell.angle_beta   90.00
_cell.angle_gamma   90.00
#
_symmetry.space_group_name_H-M   'P 1'
#
loop_
_entity.id
_entity.type
_entity.pdbx_description
1 polymer ?
#
loop_
_entity_poly.entity_id
_entity_poly.type
_entity_poly.pdbx_seq_one_letter_code
_entity_poly.pdbx_strand_id
1 'polypeptide(L)'
;SAQLYKKLIQEDKVELLVGPYSSKITLAASQVAEQFDMPMLTLGASADAIWSRGYENIVGLDTPSARYMDIALETAADKGAKTLALVYGDTDFTRDVVPGVRSKAQELGIQLVLDESAASIGDIAAMVSRLRSVNADVIMAIAYLEGGVDLVRELRRAQVKPRMLVFGVAASLAEFGQELQDEAEGVTGVTQWLRGIRLPGAQDFAYRYRKLYGYNPGAYAALGYSGGQVMEAAVRLAGTTEHAAVRDQLHTMVFNSLLGIYDVDADGRQVGKSNYLFQWQGKDRRLVEPEIVAESKLIYPMP
;
A
#
# COMPACT_ATOMS: atom_id res chain seq x y z
N SER A 1 -9.14 -20.74 5.54
CA SER A 1 -9.61 -19.91 4.42
C SER A 1 -10.14 -20.77 3.27
N ALA A 2 -9.37 -21.70 2.69
CA ALA A 2 -9.81 -22.54 1.57
C ALA A 2 -11.17 -23.24 1.81
N GLN A 3 -11.39 -23.82 2.99
CA GLN A 3 -12.66 -24.46 3.35
C GLN A 3 -13.83 -23.48 3.34
N LEU A 4 -13.63 -22.24 3.82
CA LEU A 4 -14.69 -21.22 3.80
C LEU A 4 -15.04 -20.79 2.37
N TYR A 5 -14.06 -20.65 1.49
CA TYR A 5 -14.33 -20.34 0.09
C TYR A 5 -15.03 -21.50 -0.63
N LYS A 6 -14.66 -22.75 -0.36
CA LYS A 6 -15.45 -23.91 -0.84
C LYS A 6 -16.89 -23.87 -0.36
N LYS A 7 -17.10 -23.53 0.92
CA LYS A 7 -18.46 -23.39 1.48
C LYS A 7 -19.25 -22.31 0.77
N LEU A 8 -18.69 -21.11 0.58
CA LEU A 8 -19.32 -20.02 -0.14
C LEU A 8 -19.79 -20.47 -1.54
N ILE A 9 -18.96 -21.22 -2.26
CA ILE A 9 -19.25 -21.67 -3.63
C ILE A 9 -20.27 -22.83 -3.62
N GLN A 10 -20.02 -23.87 -2.82
CA GLN A 10 -20.76 -25.12 -2.91
C GLN A 10 -22.06 -25.13 -2.10
N GLU A 11 -22.06 -24.50 -0.92
CA GLU A 11 -23.21 -24.48 -0.02
C GLU A 11 -24.02 -23.20 -0.14
N ASP A 12 -23.33 -22.04 -0.03
CA ASP A 12 -23.99 -20.73 -0.03
C ASP A 12 -24.32 -20.25 -1.46
N LYS A 13 -23.76 -20.90 -2.51
CA LYS A 13 -24.05 -20.64 -3.92
C LYS A 13 -23.81 -19.19 -4.35
N VAL A 14 -22.75 -18.56 -3.82
CA VAL A 14 -22.38 -17.21 -4.27
C VAL A 14 -21.92 -17.25 -5.74
N GLU A 15 -22.20 -16.19 -6.48
CA GLU A 15 -21.87 -16.11 -7.90
C GLU A 15 -20.51 -15.46 -8.17
N LEU A 16 -20.01 -14.61 -7.24
CA LEU A 16 -18.76 -13.86 -7.39
C LEU A 16 -18.03 -13.82 -6.06
N LEU A 17 -16.70 -13.68 -6.12
CA LEU A 17 -15.84 -13.63 -4.94
C LEU A 17 -15.13 -12.27 -4.83
N VAL A 18 -15.22 -11.63 -3.65
CA VAL A 18 -14.51 -10.40 -3.31
C VAL A 18 -13.71 -10.62 -2.02
N GLY A 19 -12.43 -10.22 -2.01
CA GLY A 19 -11.52 -10.47 -0.90
C GLY A 19 -10.62 -11.67 -1.19
N PRO A 20 -9.84 -12.15 -0.23
CA PRO A 20 -9.60 -11.60 1.09
C PRO A 20 -8.58 -10.44 1.11
N TYR A 21 -8.21 -9.98 2.31
CA TYR A 21 -7.24 -8.89 2.46
C TYR A 21 -5.78 -9.37 2.43
N SER A 22 -5.47 -10.42 3.16
CA SER A 22 -4.08 -10.86 3.40
C SER A 22 -3.57 -11.76 2.26
N SER A 23 -2.34 -11.53 1.80
CA SER A 23 -1.71 -12.34 0.74
C SER A 23 -1.66 -13.83 1.09
N LYS A 24 -1.30 -14.19 2.34
CA LYS A 24 -1.28 -15.58 2.80
C LYS A 24 -2.66 -16.26 2.71
N ILE A 25 -3.73 -15.54 3.04
CA ILE A 25 -5.10 -16.06 2.94
C ILE A 25 -5.52 -16.14 1.48
N THR A 26 -5.14 -15.15 0.67
CA THR A 26 -5.44 -15.08 -0.77
C THR A 26 -4.79 -16.22 -1.55
N LEU A 27 -3.57 -16.59 -1.23
CA LEU A 27 -2.90 -17.75 -1.85
C LEU A 27 -3.73 -19.05 -1.72
N ALA A 28 -4.36 -19.26 -0.56
CA ALA A 28 -5.20 -20.43 -0.36
C ALA A 28 -6.61 -20.28 -0.96
N ALA A 29 -7.18 -19.08 -0.92
CA ALA A 29 -8.52 -18.80 -1.43
C ALA A 29 -8.58 -18.81 -2.96
N SER A 30 -7.58 -18.19 -3.62
CA SER A 30 -7.51 -18.14 -5.09
C SER A 30 -7.27 -19.51 -5.74
N GLN A 31 -6.62 -20.44 -5.04
CA GLN A 31 -6.57 -21.83 -5.51
C GLN A 31 -7.97 -22.46 -5.61
N VAL A 32 -8.85 -22.12 -4.67
CA VAL A 32 -10.25 -22.58 -4.71
C VAL A 32 -11.01 -21.87 -5.83
N ALA A 33 -10.86 -20.56 -5.96
CA ALA A 33 -11.49 -19.80 -7.05
C ALA A 33 -11.11 -20.37 -8.41
N GLU A 34 -9.83 -20.66 -8.65
CA GLU A 34 -9.33 -21.28 -9.87
C GLU A 34 -9.92 -22.68 -10.08
N GLN A 35 -9.96 -23.52 -9.04
CA GLN A 35 -10.53 -24.88 -9.11
C GLN A 35 -12.00 -24.90 -9.52
N PHE A 36 -12.75 -23.86 -9.19
CA PHE A 36 -14.19 -23.74 -9.48
C PHE A 36 -14.51 -22.79 -10.64
N ASP A 37 -13.49 -22.33 -11.37
CA ASP A 37 -13.61 -21.37 -12.46
C ASP A 37 -14.43 -20.13 -12.08
N MET A 38 -14.17 -19.60 -10.87
CA MET A 38 -14.94 -18.51 -10.27
C MET A 38 -14.11 -17.23 -10.17
N PRO A 39 -14.55 -16.13 -10.78
CA PRO A 39 -13.80 -14.87 -10.75
C PRO A 39 -13.71 -14.31 -9.32
N MET A 40 -12.52 -13.90 -8.94
CA MET A 40 -12.18 -13.41 -7.62
C MET A 40 -11.41 -12.09 -7.69
N LEU A 41 -11.97 -11.03 -7.10
CA LEU A 41 -11.29 -9.75 -6.92
C LEU A 41 -10.68 -9.72 -5.53
N THR A 42 -9.34 -9.78 -5.40
CA THR A 42 -8.68 -9.57 -4.12
C THR A 42 -8.51 -8.08 -3.82
N LEU A 43 -8.76 -7.70 -2.55
CA LEU A 43 -8.79 -6.28 -2.16
C LEU A 43 -7.41 -5.76 -1.75
N GLY A 44 -6.76 -6.40 -0.78
CA GLY A 44 -5.52 -5.89 -0.18
C GLY A 44 -4.32 -6.82 -0.32
N ALA A 45 -4.48 -7.96 -0.98
CA ALA A 45 -3.39 -8.89 -1.20
C ALA A 45 -2.51 -8.42 -2.36
N SER A 46 -1.23 -8.26 -2.12
CA SER A 46 -0.29 -7.62 -3.05
C SER A 46 0.98 -8.42 -3.32
N ALA A 47 1.15 -9.61 -2.68
CA ALA A 47 2.34 -10.43 -2.85
C ALA A 47 2.46 -11.01 -4.27
N ASP A 48 3.65 -10.93 -4.87
CA ASP A 48 3.91 -11.41 -6.23
C ASP A 48 3.64 -12.90 -6.41
N ALA A 49 3.80 -13.70 -5.35
CA ALA A 49 3.47 -15.12 -5.34
C ALA A 49 1.99 -15.43 -5.69
N ILE A 50 1.09 -14.48 -5.59
CA ILE A 50 -0.31 -14.64 -5.97
C ILE A 50 -0.42 -14.77 -7.50
N TRP A 51 0.30 -13.92 -8.22
CA TRP A 51 0.21 -13.72 -9.66
C TRP A 51 1.07 -14.70 -10.45
N SER A 52 2.22 -15.12 -9.89
CA SER A 52 3.20 -15.99 -10.56
C SER A 52 2.72 -17.42 -10.79
N ARG A 53 1.49 -17.78 -10.37
CA ARG A 53 0.93 -19.13 -10.50
C ARG A 53 0.19 -19.37 -11.82
N GLY A 54 -0.01 -18.33 -12.63
CA GLY A 54 -0.76 -18.41 -13.90
C GLY A 54 -2.25 -18.71 -13.71
N TYR A 55 -2.87 -18.23 -12.62
CA TYR A 55 -4.30 -18.35 -12.40
C TYR A 55 -5.04 -17.25 -13.15
N GLU A 56 -6.13 -17.63 -13.83
CA GLU A 56 -6.93 -16.71 -14.64
C GLU A 56 -8.09 -16.09 -13.85
N ASN A 57 -8.51 -16.72 -12.76
CA ASN A 57 -9.69 -16.31 -12.00
C ASN A 57 -9.40 -15.35 -10.87
N ILE A 58 -8.19 -14.75 -10.79
CA ILE A 58 -7.87 -13.80 -9.76
C ILE A 58 -7.34 -12.49 -10.34
N VAL A 59 -7.92 -11.38 -9.90
CA VAL A 59 -7.44 -10.03 -10.19
C VAL A 59 -7.23 -9.24 -8.90
N GLY A 60 -6.31 -8.28 -8.94
CA GLY A 60 -5.93 -7.46 -7.80
C GLY A 60 -6.45 -6.03 -7.85
N LEU A 61 -6.90 -5.50 -6.72
CA LEU A 61 -7.24 -4.09 -6.58
C LEU A 61 -6.07 -3.28 -6.02
N ASP A 62 -5.22 -3.91 -5.21
CA ASP A 62 -4.12 -3.25 -4.52
C ASP A 62 -2.86 -3.14 -5.37
N THR A 63 -2.06 -2.10 -5.13
CA THR A 63 -0.73 -1.94 -5.71
C THR A 63 0.16 -3.13 -5.30
N PRO A 64 0.83 -3.80 -6.24
CA PRO A 64 1.73 -4.91 -5.93
C PRO A 64 2.82 -4.54 -4.92
N SER A 65 3.18 -5.49 -4.05
CA SER A 65 4.20 -5.27 -3.00
C SER A 65 5.52 -4.77 -3.56
N ALA A 66 5.97 -5.29 -4.70
CA ALA A 66 7.20 -4.85 -5.35
C ALA A 66 7.19 -3.36 -5.75
N ARG A 67 6.00 -2.76 -5.93
CA ARG A 67 5.82 -1.35 -6.30
C ARG A 67 5.35 -0.49 -5.13
N TYR A 68 5.29 -1.05 -3.93
CA TYR A 68 4.64 -0.41 -2.78
C TYR A 68 5.27 0.95 -2.43
N MET A 69 6.60 1.09 -2.57
CA MET A 69 7.36 2.30 -2.19
C MET A 69 7.76 3.16 -3.38
N ASP A 70 7.35 2.85 -4.60
CA ASP A 70 7.78 3.54 -5.83
C ASP A 70 7.58 5.05 -5.74
N ILE A 71 6.38 5.51 -5.37
CA ILE A 71 6.06 6.95 -5.25
C ILE A 71 7.00 7.69 -4.30
N ALA A 72 7.44 7.04 -3.23
CA ALA A 72 8.37 7.66 -2.26
C ALA A 72 9.77 7.80 -2.85
N LEU A 73 10.25 6.79 -3.59
CA LEU A 73 11.55 6.83 -4.26
C LEU A 73 11.57 7.80 -5.43
N GLU A 74 10.52 7.83 -6.25
CA GLU A 74 10.33 8.78 -7.35
C GLU A 74 10.34 10.21 -6.82
N THR A 75 9.54 10.48 -5.78
CA THR A 75 9.53 11.80 -5.12
C THR A 75 10.92 12.17 -4.57
N ALA A 76 11.62 11.25 -3.92
CA ALA A 76 12.96 11.50 -3.39
C ALA A 76 13.96 11.82 -4.52
N ALA A 77 13.92 11.08 -5.64
CA ALA A 77 14.74 11.30 -6.82
C ALA A 77 14.49 12.68 -7.43
N ASP A 78 13.21 13.06 -7.62
CA ASP A 78 12.79 14.38 -8.14
C ASP A 78 13.25 15.54 -7.25
N LYS A 79 13.35 15.30 -5.93
CA LYS A 79 13.93 16.25 -4.96
C LYS A 79 15.45 16.18 -4.87
N GLY A 80 16.09 15.40 -5.75
CA GLY A 80 17.55 15.33 -5.89
C GLY A 80 18.25 14.47 -4.83
N ALA A 81 17.56 13.55 -4.15
CA ALA A 81 18.18 12.57 -3.28
C ALA A 81 19.11 11.64 -4.06
N LYS A 82 20.27 11.31 -3.48
CA LYS A 82 21.28 10.44 -4.09
C LYS A 82 21.56 9.18 -3.29
N THR A 83 21.22 9.17 -2.02
CA THR A 83 21.53 8.06 -1.12
C THR A 83 20.31 7.61 -0.33
N LEU A 84 20.18 6.29 -0.16
CA LEU A 84 19.10 5.62 0.56
C LEU A 84 19.69 4.71 1.65
N ALA A 85 19.18 4.82 2.86
CA ALA A 85 19.33 3.83 3.91
C ALA A 85 17.99 3.12 4.07
N LEU A 86 17.97 1.80 3.84
CA LEU A 86 16.80 0.94 3.95
C LEU A 86 16.91 0.07 5.20
N VAL A 87 15.91 0.16 6.08
CA VAL A 87 15.78 -0.69 7.26
C VAL A 87 14.39 -1.32 7.29
N TYR A 88 14.29 -2.59 7.69
CA TYR A 88 13.02 -3.31 7.60
C TYR A 88 12.89 -4.44 8.63
N GLY A 89 11.65 -4.75 9.02
CA GLY A 89 11.34 -5.94 9.80
C GLY A 89 11.47 -7.22 8.94
N ASP A 90 11.67 -8.38 9.55
CA ASP A 90 11.64 -9.66 8.83
C ASP A 90 10.22 -10.25 8.87
N THR A 91 9.44 -9.92 7.85
CA THR A 91 8.05 -10.35 7.68
C THR A 91 7.78 -10.81 6.26
N ASP A 92 6.71 -11.57 6.02
CA ASP A 92 6.31 -11.97 4.66
C ASP A 92 6.09 -10.75 3.75
N PHE A 93 5.55 -9.67 4.29
CA PHE A 93 5.34 -8.42 3.55
C PHE A 93 6.67 -7.78 3.11
N THR A 94 7.65 -7.70 4.00
CA THR A 94 8.95 -7.08 3.68
C THR A 94 9.76 -7.87 2.67
N ARG A 95 9.56 -9.20 2.60
CA ARG A 95 10.22 -10.05 1.60
C ARG A 95 9.84 -9.71 0.17
N ASP A 96 8.65 -9.19 -0.04
CA ASP A 96 8.20 -8.77 -1.37
C ASP A 96 8.47 -7.27 -1.64
N VAL A 97 8.34 -6.41 -0.62
CA VAL A 97 8.56 -4.96 -0.76
C VAL A 97 10.03 -4.61 -0.95
N VAL A 98 10.94 -5.22 -0.16
CA VAL A 98 12.37 -4.87 -0.16
C VAL A 98 13.05 -5.09 -1.51
N PRO A 99 12.84 -6.21 -2.24
CA PRO A 99 13.35 -6.37 -3.61
C PRO A 99 12.89 -5.27 -4.56
N GLY A 100 11.62 -4.84 -4.46
CA GLY A 100 11.08 -3.74 -5.25
C GLY A 100 11.79 -2.42 -4.95
N VAL A 101 12.00 -2.09 -3.68
CA VAL A 101 12.75 -0.89 -3.26
C VAL A 101 14.17 -0.89 -3.84
N ARG A 102 14.87 -2.03 -3.78
CA ARG A 102 16.22 -2.18 -4.34
C ARG A 102 16.25 -1.94 -5.85
N SER A 103 15.32 -2.57 -6.56
CA SER A 103 15.19 -2.44 -8.02
C SER A 103 14.87 -1.00 -8.41
N LYS A 104 13.90 -0.37 -7.74
CA LYS A 104 13.49 1.01 -8.03
C LYS A 104 14.57 2.03 -7.68
N ALA A 105 15.28 1.85 -6.57
CA ALA A 105 16.40 2.71 -6.22
C ALA A 105 17.52 2.65 -7.27
N GLN A 106 17.84 1.44 -7.77
CA GLN A 106 18.80 1.24 -8.86
C GLN A 106 18.34 1.92 -10.16
N GLU A 107 17.07 1.75 -10.55
CA GLU A 107 16.46 2.41 -11.72
C GLU A 107 16.60 3.93 -11.67
N LEU A 108 16.36 4.52 -10.51
CA LEU A 108 16.41 5.96 -10.27
C LEU A 108 17.82 6.49 -10.00
N GLY A 109 18.84 5.64 -9.96
CA GLY A 109 20.22 6.02 -9.67
C GLY A 109 20.44 6.49 -8.22
N ILE A 110 19.59 6.05 -7.29
CA ILE A 110 19.75 6.30 -5.84
C ILE A 110 20.62 5.19 -5.26
N GLN A 111 21.78 5.55 -4.71
CA GLN A 111 22.70 4.60 -4.11
C GLN A 111 22.18 4.07 -2.77
N LEU A 112 22.05 2.76 -2.65
CA LEU A 112 21.72 2.09 -1.38
C LEU A 112 22.99 2.02 -0.51
N VAL A 113 23.06 2.87 0.52
CA VAL A 113 24.24 2.98 1.41
C VAL A 113 24.11 2.17 2.71
N LEU A 114 22.88 1.76 3.05
CA LEU A 114 22.57 0.80 4.11
C LEU A 114 21.37 -0.03 3.68
N ASP A 115 21.41 -1.35 3.92
CA ASP A 115 20.35 -2.29 3.58
C ASP A 115 20.34 -3.41 4.62
N GLU A 116 19.56 -3.24 5.67
CA GLU A 116 19.61 -4.14 6.83
C GLU A 116 18.23 -4.45 7.42
N SER A 117 18.03 -5.70 7.79
CA SER A 117 16.86 -6.08 8.57
C SER A 117 17.05 -5.75 10.05
N ALA A 118 15.97 -5.40 10.74
CA ALA A 118 15.97 -5.13 12.18
C ALA A 118 16.51 -6.32 12.99
N ALA A 119 16.22 -7.55 12.55
CA ALA A 119 16.71 -8.76 13.19
C ALA A 119 18.25 -8.91 13.12
N SER A 120 18.91 -8.37 12.10
CA SER A 120 20.36 -8.42 11.93
C SER A 120 21.10 -7.39 12.80
N ILE A 121 20.42 -6.36 13.27
CA ILE A 121 21.03 -5.23 13.98
C ILE A 121 20.97 -5.41 15.50
N GLY A 122 19.98 -6.12 16.01
CA GLY A 122 19.82 -6.48 17.40
C GLY A 122 19.01 -5.46 18.23
N ASP A 123 19.34 -4.17 18.22
CA ASP A 123 18.59 -3.14 18.92
C ASP A 123 18.47 -1.84 18.12
N ILE A 124 17.53 -0.98 18.53
CA ILE A 124 17.21 0.26 17.83
C ILE A 124 18.30 1.31 17.92
N ALA A 125 19.05 1.35 19.02
CA ALA A 125 20.14 2.31 19.21
C ALA A 125 21.33 1.98 18.29
N ALA A 126 21.65 0.69 18.12
CA ALA A 126 22.62 0.22 17.16
C ALA A 126 22.20 0.56 15.73
N MET A 127 20.92 0.36 15.38
CA MET A 127 20.37 0.76 14.09
C MET A 127 20.54 2.25 13.82
N VAL A 128 20.15 3.10 14.75
CA VAL A 128 20.27 4.56 14.62
C VAL A 128 21.74 5.01 14.54
N SER A 129 22.65 4.36 15.27
CA SER A 129 24.09 4.61 15.16
C SER A 129 24.60 4.34 13.74
N ARG A 130 24.17 3.26 13.08
CA ARG A 130 24.52 2.95 11.70
C ARG A 130 23.90 3.95 10.72
N LEU A 131 22.62 4.28 10.88
CA LEU A 131 21.93 5.30 10.07
C LEU A 131 22.64 6.65 10.15
N ARG A 132 23.09 7.03 11.35
CA ARG A 132 23.90 8.25 11.55
C ARG A 132 25.23 8.20 10.80
N SER A 133 25.92 7.05 10.83
CA SER A 133 27.25 6.92 10.20
C SER A 133 27.19 7.00 8.67
N VAL A 134 26.13 6.50 8.04
CA VAL A 134 25.98 6.54 6.58
C VAL A 134 25.42 7.87 6.06
N ASN A 135 24.75 8.65 6.93
CA ASN A 135 24.22 9.99 6.64
C ASN A 135 23.46 10.06 5.28
N ALA A 136 22.54 9.15 5.08
CA ALA A 136 21.79 9.05 3.82
C ALA A 136 20.81 10.22 3.65
N ASP A 137 20.54 10.62 2.39
CA ASP A 137 19.51 11.61 2.07
C ASP A 137 18.13 11.13 2.47
N VAL A 138 17.87 9.85 2.24
CA VAL A 138 16.59 9.19 2.55
C VAL A 138 16.81 8.06 3.53
N ILE A 139 16.03 8.03 4.60
CA ILE A 139 15.86 6.85 5.45
C ILE A 139 14.48 6.27 5.14
N MET A 140 14.44 5.03 4.67
CA MET A 140 13.21 4.29 4.42
C MET A 140 13.10 3.12 5.39
N ALA A 141 11.99 3.09 6.14
CA ALA A 141 11.73 2.06 7.12
C ALA A 141 10.45 1.27 6.77
N ILE A 142 10.57 -0.03 6.54
CA ILE A 142 9.43 -0.92 6.36
C ILE A 142 9.15 -1.59 7.71
N ALA A 143 8.33 -0.89 8.52
CA ALA A 143 8.07 -1.25 9.91
C ALA A 143 6.59 -1.11 10.25
N TYR A 144 6.12 -1.89 11.23
CA TYR A 144 4.82 -1.73 11.86
C TYR A 144 4.87 -0.66 12.97
N LEU A 145 3.72 -0.38 13.59
CA LEU A 145 3.53 0.76 14.49
C LEU A 145 4.63 0.89 15.56
N GLU A 146 4.81 -0.13 16.38
CA GLU A 146 5.71 -0.12 17.54
C GLU A 146 7.16 0.18 17.12
N GLY A 147 7.71 -0.61 16.20
CA GLY A 147 9.07 -0.38 15.69
C GLY A 147 9.24 0.93 14.93
N GLY A 148 8.19 1.42 14.27
CA GLY A 148 8.20 2.72 13.60
C GLY A 148 8.24 3.90 14.57
N VAL A 149 7.44 3.84 15.64
CA VAL A 149 7.42 4.86 16.70
C VAL A 149 8.76 4.92 17.41
N ASP A 150 9.32 3.77 17.79
CA ASP A 150 10.61 3.69 18.49
C ASP A 150 11.76 4.23 17.61
N LEU A 151 11.73 3.91 16.32
CA LEU A 151 12.73 4.42 15.37
C LEU A 151 12.69 5.95 15.27
N VAL A 152 11.51 6.56 15.17
CA VAL A 152 11.40 8.03 15.11
C VAL A 152 11.93 8.66 16.39
N ARG A 153 11.51 8.19 17.57
CA ARG A 153 11.97 8.69 18.86
C ARG A 153 13.49 8.65 18.97
N GLU A 154 14.10 7.52 18.60
CA GLU A 154 15.55 7.36 18.70
C GLU A 154 16.30 8.20 17.65
N LEU A 155 15.78 8.34 16.41
CA LEU A 155 16.35 9.25 15.42
C LEU A 155 16.32 10.71 15.90
N ARG A 156 15.20 11.16 16.48
CA ARG A 156 15.06 12.51 17.05
C ARG A 156 16.04 12.72 18.22
N ARG A 157 16.12 11.75 19.15
CA ARG A 157 17.05 11.79 20.28
C ARG A 157 18.51 11.85 19.82
N ALA A 158 18.87 11.07 18.82
CA ALA A 158 20.21 11.03 18.25
C ALA A 158 20.50 12.19 17.29
N GLN A 159 19.54 13.08 17.05
CA GLN A 159 19.65 14.21 16.10
C GLN A 159 20.02 13.75 14.67
N VAL A 160 19.55 12.59 14.24
CA VAL A 160 19.69 12.11 12.86
C VAL A 160 18.59 12.75 12.02
N LYS A 161 18.98 13.55 11.04
CA LYS A 161 18.09 14.37 10.21
C LYS A 161 18.27 14.04 8.73
N PRO A 162 17.62 12.98 8.20
CA PRO A 162 17.61 12.76 6.76
C PRO A 162 16.82 13.87 6.07
N ARG A 163 17.02 14.06 4.77
CA ARG A 163 16.18 14.98 3.99
C ARG A 163 14.74 14.45 3.86
N MET A 164 14.56 13.12 3.90
CA MET A 164 13.26 12.44 3.92
C MET A 164 13.33 11.21 4.80
N LEU A 165 12.37 11.08 5.71
CA LEU A 165 12.12 9.87 6.50
C LEU A 165 10.78 9.29 6.08
N VAL A 166 10.79 8.09 5.50
CA VAL A 166 9.57 7.49 4.94
C VAL A 166 9.31 6.09 5.50
N PHE A 167 8.05 5.82 5.81
CA PHE A 167 7.60 4.54 6.33
C PHE A 167 6.67 3.82 5.37
N GLY A 168 6.82 2.50 5.27
CA GLY A 168 5.92 1.66 4.50
C GLY A 168 4.54 1.51 5.15
N VAL A 169 4.45 1.21 6.44
CA VAL A 169 3.18 0.91 7.13
C VAL A 169 2.95 1.81 8.33
N ALA A 170 3.91 1.90 9.26
CA ALA A 170 3.74 2.53 10.58
C ALA A 170 3.10 3.92 10.50
N ALA A 171 3.63 4.81 9.67
CA ALA A 171 3.18 6.19 9.58
C ALA A 171 1.75 6.34 9.04
N SER A 172 1.19 5.32 8.36
CA SER A 172 -0.18 5.37 7.83
C SER A 172 -1.26 5.19 8.90
N LEU A 173 -0.89 4.70 10.08
CA LEU A 173 -1.79 4.47 11.20
C LEU A 173 -2.03 5.77 11.98
N ALA A 174 -3.25 5.99 12.44
CA ALA A 174 -3.58 7.18 13.24
C ALA A 174 -2.83 7.20 14.59
N GLU A 175 -2.62 6.02 15.15
CA GLU A 175 -1.91 5.77 16.40
C GLU A 175 -0.45 6.26 16.34
N PHE A 176 0.18 6.22 15.17
CA PHE A 176 1.54 6.75 14.98
C PHE A 176 1.65 8.23 15.37
N GLY A 177 0.72 9.06 14.90
CA GLY A 177 0.69 10.47 15.30
C GLY A 177 0.21 10.69 16.73
N GLN A 178 -0.65 9.82 17.26
CA GLN A 178 -1.07 9.88 18.66
C GLN A 178 0.09 9.60 19.62
N GLU A 179 0.96 8.64 19.28
CA GLU A 179 2.14 8.26 20.06
C GLU A 179 3.27 9.29 19.96
N LEU A 180 3.52 9.81 18.76
CA LEU A 180 4.67 10.69 18.49
C LEU A 180 4.35 12.17 18.67
N GLN A 181 3.09 12.57 18.56
CA GLN A 181 2.69 13.99 18.64
C GLN A 181 3.56 14.86 17.69
N ASP A 182 4.25 15.85 18.22
CA ASP A 182 5.10 16.78 17.46
C ASP A 182 6.34 16.09 16.82
N GLU A 183 6.77 14.95 17.35
CA GLU A 183 7.88 14.18 16.77
C GLU A 183 7.55 13.55 15.39
N ALA A 184 6.25 13.39 15.08
CA ALA A 184 5.81 12.91 13.76
C ALA A 184 6.00 13.97 12.66
N GLU A 185 6.16 15.26 12.99
CA GLU A 185 6.22 16.35 12.01
C GLU A 185 7.28 16.11 10.94
N GLY A 186 6.87 16.21 9.67
CA GLY A 186 7.72 15.98 8.51
C GLY A 186 7.92 14.51 8.11
N VAL A 187 7.55 13.54 8.97
CA VAL A 187 7.63 12.12 8.61
C VAL A 187 6.66 11.82 7.46
N THR A 188 7.16 11.11 6.44
CA THR A 188 6.36 10.68 5.29
C THR A 188 5.97 9.20 5.38
N GLY A 189 4.97 8.83 4.63
CA GLY A 189 4.57 7.44 4.50
C GLY A 189 3.76 7.23 3.23
N VAL A 190 3.58 5.97 2.85
CA VAL A 190 2.76 5.60 1.71
C VAL A 190 1.41 5.06 2.15
N THR A 191 0.39 5.31 1.34
CA THR A 191 -0.97 4.84 1.59
C THR A 191 -1.70 4.64 0.28
N GLN A 192 -2.74 3.82 0.30
CA GLN A 192 -3.62 3.65 -0.85
C GLN A 192 -4.75 4.67 -0.91
N TRP A 193 -5.07 5.29 0.22
CA TRP A 193 -6.13 6.28 0.32
C TRP A 193 -6.01 7.07 1.62
N LEU A 194 -6.31 8.38 1.55
CA LEU A 194 -6.59 9.23 2.69
C LEU A 194 -7.83 10.08 2.40
N ARG A 195 -8.52 10.50 3.47
CA ARG A 195 -9.77 11.27 3.36
C ARG A 195 -9.63 12.57 2.56
N GLY A 196 -8.46 13.20 2.56
CA GLY A 196 -8.16 14.43 1.83
C GLY A 196 -7.92 14.26 0.33
N ILE A 197 -7.89 13.02 -0.18
CA ILE A 197 -7.58 12.74 -1.58
C ILE A 197 -8.58 13.40 -2.54
N ARG A 198 -8.07 14.02 -3.60
CA ARG A 198 -8.87 14.74 -4.61
C ARG A 198 -9.23 13.83 -5.80
N LEU A 199 -9.71 12.63 -5.51
CA LEU A 199 -10.26 11.72 -6.51
C LEU A 199 -11.78 11.89 -6.65
N PRO A 200 -12.35 11.64 -7.84
CA PRO A 200 -13.80 11.66 -8.05
C PRO A 200 -14.54 10.77 -7.04
N GLY A 201 -15.55 11.32 -6.39
CA GLY A 201 -16.37 10.60 -5.41
C GLY A 201 -15.77 10.44 -4.02
N ALA A 202 -14.48 10.75 -3.80
CA ALA A 202 -13.80 10.52 -2.51
C ALA A 202 -14.43 11.33 -1.36
N GLN A 203 -14.78 12.58 -1.60
CA GLN A 203 -15.40 13.45 -0.59
C GLN A 203 -16.85 13.02 -0.27
N ASP A 204 -17.61 12.63 -1.29
CA ASP A 204 -18.98 12.13 -1.12
C ASP A 204 -18.98 10.80 -0.34
N PHE A 205 -18.08 9.87 -0.67
CA PHE A 205 -17.87 8.64 0.10
C PHE A 205 -17.55 8.96 1.56
N ALA A 206 -16.59 9.83 1.83
CA ALA A 206 -16.18 10.17 3.19
C ALA A 206 -17.34 10.79 3.98
N TYR A 207 -18.13 11.68 3.34
CA TYR A 207 -19.31 12.29 3.94
C TYR A 207 -20.39 11.26 4.28
N ARG A 208 -20.77 10.39 3.32
CA ARG A 208 -21.80 9.36 3.52
C ARG A 208 -21.37 8.33 4.57
N TYR A 209 -20.10 7.91 4.54
CA TYR A 209 -19.55 6.98 5.52
C TYR A 209 -19.66 7.55 6.93
N ARG A 210 -19.21 8.81 7.11
CA ARG A 210 -19.30 9.49 8.42
C ARG A 210 -20.73 9.65 8.89
N LYS A 211 -21.66 9.99 7.97
CA LYS A 211 -23.08 10.10 8.28
C LYS A 211 -23.68 8.78 8.75
N LEU A 212 -23.26 7.67 8.17
CA LEU A 212 -23.79 6.33 8.46
C LEU A 212 -23.20 5.73 9.73
N TYR A 213 -21.88 5.88 9.93
CA TYR A 213 -21.14 5.20 10.99
C TYR A 213 -20.69 6.12 12.13
N GLY A 214 -20.81 7.43 12.02
CA GLY A 214 -20.43 8.40 13.06
C GLY A 214 -18.95 8.76 13.12
N TYR A 215 -18.08 8.12 12.32
CA TYR A 215 -16.64 8.37 12.24
C TYR A 215 -16.15 8.41 10.79
N ASN A 216 -14.94 8.95 10.59
CA ASN A 216 -14.35 9.06 9.25
C ASN A 216 -13.87 7.70 8.72
N PRO A 217 -14.02 7.43 7.41
CA PRO A 217 -13.47 6.22 6.81
C PRO A 217 -11.93 6.22 6.84
N GLY A 218 -11.36 5.04 7.05
CA GLY A 218 -9.95 4.77 6.81
C GLY A 218 -9.71 4.14 5.43
N ALA A 219 -8.44 3.85 5.12
CA ALA A 219 -8.05 3.24 3.85
C ALA A 219 -8.76 1.89 3.59
N TYR A 220 -8.97 1.07 4.62
CA TYR A 220 -9.66 -0.21 4.48
C TYR A 220 -11.14 -0.07 4.10
N ALA A 221 -11.82 0.96 4.60
CA ALA A 221 -13.20 1.23 4.20
C ALA A 221 -13.26 1.67 2.72
N ALA A 222 -12.32 2.51 2.28
CA ALA A 222 -12.19 2.90 0.89
C ALA A 222 -11.86 1.71 -0.02
N LEU A 223 -10.99 0.82 0.44
CA LEU A 223 -10.61 -0.41 -0.27
C LEU A 223 -11.83 -1.32 -0.49
N GLY A 224 -12.60 -1.59 0.56
CA GLY A 224 -13.82 -2.40 0.46
C GLY A 224 -14.87 -1.79 -0.46
N TYR A 225 -15.08 -0.46 -0.35
CA TYR A 225 -16.00 0.25 -1.22
C TYR A 225 -15.56 0.20 -2.69
N SER A 226 -14.27 0.41 -2.97
CA SER A 226 -13.73 0.33 -4.32
C SER A 226 -13.82 -1.08 -4.92
N GLY A 227 -13.65 -2.12 -4.10
CA GLY A 227 -13.88 -3.50 -4.55
C GLY A 227 -15.32 -3.71 -5.02
N GLY A 228 -16.29 -3.16 -4.29
CA GLY A 228 -17.69 -3.15 -4.72
C GLY A 228 -17.91 -2.39 -6.03
N GLN A 229 -17.28 -1.22 -6.19
CA GLN A 229 -17.37 -0.44 -7.44
C GLN A 229 -16.79 -1.19 -8.65
N VAL A 230 -15.62 -1.82 -8.49
CA VAL A 230 -14.97 -2.58 -9.57
C VAL A 230 -15.80 -3.80 -9.95
N MET A 231 -16.28 -4.56 -8.97
CA MET A 231 -17.14 -5.74 -9.25
C MET A 231 -18.47 -5.35 -9.89
N GLU A 232 -19.12 -4.29 -9.39
CA GLU A 232 -20.35 -3.75 -10.02
C GLU A 232 -20.10 -3.33 -11.46
N ALA A 233 -18.99 -2.65 -11.74
CA ALA A 233 -18.63 -2.23 -13.09
C ALA A 233 -18.42 -3.43 -14.03
N ALA A 234 -17.70 -4.45 -13.57
CA ALA A 234 -17.48 -5.67 -14.34
C ALA A 234 -18.78 -6.39 -14.71
N VAL A 235 -19.69 -6.57 -13.73
CA VAL A 235 -21.01 -7.18 -13.96
C VAL A 235 -21.86 -6.34 -14.92
N ARG A 236 -21.87 -5.02 -14.77
CA ARG A 236 -22.61 -4.13 -15.68
C ARG A 236 -22.10 -4.19 -17.12
N LEU A 237 -20.78 -4.23 -17.31
CA LEU A 237 -20.16 -4.34 -18.63
C LEU A 237 -20.39 -5.72 -19.26
N ALA A 238 -20.32 -6.78 -18.46
CA ALA A 238 -20.65 -8.14 -18.90
C ALA A 238 -22.13 -8.32 -19.21
N GLY A 239 -23.03 -7.54 -18.59
CA GLY A 239 -24.49 -7.69 -18.69
C GLY A 239 -25.04 -8.96 -18.04
N THR A 240 -24.22 -9.67 -17.28
CA THR A 240 -24.54 -10.96 -16.63
C THR A 240 -23.61 -11.20 -15.45
N THR A 241 -23.96 -12.18 -14.58
CA THR A 241 -23.10 -12.72 -13.52
C THR A 241 -22.37 -14.01 -13.96
N GLU A 242 -22.45 -14.39 -15.23
CA GLU A 242 -21.76 -15.55 -15.77
C GLU A 242 -20.24 -15.38 -15.59
N HIS A 243 -19.57 -16.41 -15.05
CA HIS A 243 -18.20 -16.31 -14.54
C HIS A 243 -17.18 -15.89 -15.61
N ALA A 244 -17.22 -16.53 -16.80
CA ALA A 244 -16.27 -16.20 -17.85
C ALA A 244 -16.44 -14.76 -18.34
N ALA A 245 -17.69 -14.30 -18.50
CA ALA A 245 -17.97 -12.94 -18.95
C ALA A 245 -17.52 -11.88 -17.93
N VAL A 246 -17.74 -12.14 -16.64
CA VAL A 246 -17.27 -11.22 -15.57
C VAL A 246 -15.76 -11.24 -15.45
N ARG A 247 -15.11 -12.42 -15.53
CA ARG A 247 -13.66 -12.56 -15.56
C ARG A 247 -13.03 -11.75 -16.69
N ASP A 248 -13.55 -11.89 -17.90
CA ASP A 248 -13.06 -11.17 -19.08
C ASP A 248 -13.13 -9.64 -18.88
N GLN A 249 -14.23 -9.15 -18.28
CA GLN A 249 -14.34 -7.73 -17.95
C GLN A 249 -13.35 -7.31 -16.88
N LEU A 250 -13.16 -8.09 -15.83
CA LEU A 250 -12.18 -7.80 -14.78
C LEU A 250 -10.75 -7.71 -15.33
N HIS A 251 -10.40 -8.50 -16.36
CA HIS A 251 -9.07 -8.45 -16.99
C HIS A 251 -8.90 -7.36 -18.04
N THR A 252 -9.99 -6.85 -18.63
CA THR A 252 -9.89 -5.95 -19.79
C THR A 252 -10.39 -4.54 -19.56
N MET A 253 -11.21 -4.33 -18.53
CA MET A 253 -11.74 -3.01 -18.24
C MET A 253 -10.73 -2.09 -17.56
N VAL A 254 -10.75 -0.82 -17.94
CA VAL A 254 -10.12 0.29 -17.19
C VAL A 254 -11.21 1.05 -16.47
N PHE A 255 -11.10 1.19 -15.15
CA PHE A 255 -12.15 1.77 -14.33
C PHE A 255 -11.60 2.75 -13.29
N ASN A 256 -12.22 3.93 -13.16
CA ASN A 256 -11.87 4.91 -12.12
C ASN A 256 -12.61 4.59 -10.82
N SER A 257 -11.91 3.95 -9.89
CA SER A 257 -12.42 3.66 -8.55
C SER A 257 -12.09 4.78 -7.56
N LEU A 258 -12.61 4.65 -6.35
CA LEU A 258 -12.28 5.54 -5.22
C LEU A 258 -10.78 5.52 -4.84
N LEU A 259 -10.06 4.47 -5.23
CA LEU A 259 -8.60 4.31 -5.00
C LEU A 259 -7.75 4.81 -6.18
N GLY A 260 -8.37 5.24 -7.27
CA GLY A 260 -7.71 5.56 -8.53
C GLY A 260 -8.03 4.55 -9.62
N ILE A 261 -7.19 4.51 -10.64
CA ILE A 261 -7.42 3.69 -11.83
C ILE A 261 -7.25 2.21 -11.49
N TYR A 262 -8.29 1.42 -11.73
CA TYR A 262 -8.21 -0.03 -11.81
C TYR A 262 -7.85 -0.39 -13.24
N ASP A 263 -6.77 -1.10 -13.41
CA ASP A 263 -6.26 -1.67 -14.64
C ASP A 263 -5.30 -2.81 -14.25
N VAL A 264 -5.41 -3.96 -14.90
CA VAL A 264 -4.59 -5.12 -14.55
C VAL A 264 -3.82 -5.62 -15.77
N ASP A 265 -2.65 -6.22 -15.53
CA ASP A 265 -1.91 -6.93 -16.57
C ASP A 265 -2.53 -8.31 -16.90
N ALA A 266 -1.89 -9.03 -17.82
CA ALA A 266 -2.34 -10.35 -18.25
C ALA A 266 -2.42 -11.38 -17.10
N ASP A 267 -1.65 -11.20 -16.04
CA ASP A 267 -1.65 -12.06 -14.86
C ASP A 267 -2.69 -11.64 -13.81
N GLY A 268 -3.46 -10.56 -14.06
CA GLY A 268 -4.45 -10.01 -13.12
C GLY A 268 -3.84 -9.07 -12.06
N ARG A 269 -2.58 -8.67 -12.20
CA ARG A 269 -1.88 -7.77 -11.28
C ARG A 269 -2.25 -6.33 -11.56
N GLN A 270 -2.58 -5.56 -10.52
CA GLN A 270 -2.89 -4.13 -10.63
C GLN A 270 -1.69 -3.33 -11.18
N VAL A 271 -1.90 -2.60 -12.27
CA VAL A 271 -0.89 -1.76 -12.95
C VAL A 271 -1.32 -0.32 -13.16
N GLY A 272 -2.62 -0.02 -13.08
CA GLY A 272 -3.20 1.29 -13.42
C GLY A 272 -2.95 2.40 -12.40
N LYS A 273 -2.46 2.07 -11.21
CA LYS A 273 -2.17 3.06 -10.16
C LYS A 273 -0.93 2.71 -9.36
N SER A 274 -0.36 3.71 -8.70
CA SER A 274 0.61 3.58 -7.61
C SER A 274 -0.05 3.92 -6.27
N ASN A 275 0.67 3.73 -5.17
CA ASN A 275 0.30 4.28 -3.87
C ASN A 275 0.43 5.82 -3.89
N TYR A 276 -0.04 6.45 -2.83
CA TYR A 276 0.06 7.89 -2.59
C TYR A 276 1.06 8.18 -1.49
N LEU A 277 1.82 9.25 -1.64
CA LEU A 277 2.70 9.74 -0.57
C LEU A 277 1.94 10.75 0.28
N PHE A 278 2.03 10.60 1.58
CA PHE A 278 1.57 11.58 2.54
C PHE A 278 2.70 12.01 3.47
N GLN A 279 2.51 13.15 4.12
CA GLN A 279 3.40 13.66 5.15
C GLN A 279 2.61 14.07 6.38
N TRP A 280 3.13 13.79 7.55
CA TRP A 280 2.63 14.35 8.80
C TRP A 280 2.94 15.83 8.86
N GLN A 281 1.90 16.68 8.86
CA GLN A 281 1.98 18.13 8.89
C GLN A 281 0.94 18.67 9.87
N GLY A 282 1.38 19.35 10.93
CA GLY A 282 0.49 19.90 11.94
C GLY A 282 -0.40 18.85 12.61
N LYS A 283 0.13 17.68 12.93
CA LYS A 283 -0.54 16.51 13.55
C LYS A 283 -1.53 15.75 12.64
N ASP A 284 -1.66 16.14 11.37
CA ASP A 284 -2.50 15.45 10.39
C ASP A 284 -1.64 14.80 9.29
N ARG A 285 -2.16 13.71 8.72
CA ARG A 285 -1.61 13.13 7.50
C ARG A 285 -2.14 13.90 6.30
N ARG A 286 -1.25 14.55 5.56
CA ARG A 286 -1.58 15.32 4.35
C ARG A 286 -1.04 14.63 3.12
N LEU A 287 -1.88 14.36 2.13
CA LEU A 287 -1.41 13.85 0.83
C LEU A 287 -0.57 14.91 0.14
N VAL A 288 0.63 14.51 -0.30
CA VAL A 288 1.62 15.40 -0.92
C VAL A 288 2.03 14.98 -2.32
N GLU A 289 1.87 13.68 -2.69
CA GLU A 289 2.10 13.19 -4.06
C GLU A 289 1.15 12.05 -4.43
N PRO A 290 0.80 11.92 -5.73
CA PRO A 290 1.14 12.86 -6.82
C PRO A 290 0.38 14.18 -6.68
N GLU A 291 1.01 15.30 -7.13
CA GLU A 291 0.52 16.66 -6.93
C GLU A 291 -0.93 16.89 -7.38
N ILE A 292 -1.37 16.19 -8.43
CA ILE A 292 -2.72 16.32 -9.00
C ILE A 292 -3.84 15.93 -8.01
N VAL A 293 -3.56 15.05 -7.05
CA VAL A 293 -4.53 14.62 -6.02
C VAL A 293 -4.14 15.06 -4.62
N ALA A 294 -3.01 15.76 -4.49
CA ALA A 294 -2.48 16.23 -3.22
C ALA A 294 -3.36 17.32 -2.59
N GLU A 295 -3.39 17.35 -1.27
CA GLU A 295 -4.03 18.41 -0.48
C GLU A 295 -3.04 19.42 0.10
N SER A 296 -1.75 19.06 0.11
CA SER A 296 -0.67 19.89 0.64
C SER A 296 0.61 19.71 -0.17
N LYS A 297 1.56 20.64 -0.03
CA LYS A 297 2.90 20.50 -0.60
C LYS A 297 3.81 19.71 0.35
N LEU A 298 4.70 18.91 -0.22
CA LEU A 298 5.75 18.24 0.54
C LEU A 298 6.70 19.26 1.15
N ILE A 299 6.92 19.18 2.45
CA ILE A 299 7.98 19.92 3.16
C ILE A 299 9.26 19.11 3.00
N TYR A 300 10.20 19.65 2.22
CA TYR A 300 11.46 18.99 1.91
C TYR A 300 12.60 20.00 1.83
N PRO A 301 13.76 19.77 2.50
CA PRO A 301 13.99 18.67 3.41
C PRO A 301 13.03 18.69 4.62
N MET A 302 12.85 17.53 5.28
CA MET A 302 12.03 17.46 6.48
C MET A 302 12.63 18.34 7.58
N PRO A 303 11.81 18.95 8.45
CA PRO A 303 12.25 19.89 9.49
C PRO A 303 13.10 19.28 10.63
#